data_c7829c4f5c5b2749d25dc244ae23f01c
#
_entry.id   c7829c4f5c5b2749d25dc244ae23f01c
#
_cell.length_a   1.000
_cell.length_b   1.000
_cell.length_c   1.000
_cell.angle_alpha   90.00
_cell.angle_beta   90.00
_cell.angle_gamma   90.00
#
_symmetry.space_group_name_H-M   'P 1'
#
loop_
_entity.id
_entity.type
_entity.pdbx_description
1 polymer ?
#
loop_
_entity_poly.entity_id
_entity_poly.type
_entity_poly.pdbx_seq_one_letter_code
_entity_poly.pdbx_strand_id
1 'polypeptide(L)'
;LQNFLRDRQQEWFEDPSNNDPKFRRTHVRHIVNQLVQNGLPLEVISNVIDQFGVLRQNFDDITNLFLRKAVKFSTLGYGTISYKLFTVLPEVIIQRILVHIVLEFGGKIYPPRGKSLRRLIKLIKKQEKFFFSLGGCQFIGTNNCIIFFRDRRSLQSQDVASGDEVLWGNSIKISICGPVGQTAKLAPLGKRGWLKIGRSSDYEKPTNMPHAVHYSMPSLFDENGVLHVPSINYYRPVDKINNLRIASVKFVFN
;
A
#
# COMPACT_ATOMS: atom_id res chain seq x y z
N LEU A 1 13.80 -23.38 28.49
CA LEU A 1 13.06 -23.35 29.76
C LEU A 1 13.20 -24.69 30.50
N GLN A 2 12.84 -25.83 29.87
CA GLN A 2 12.92 -27.16 30.51
C GLN A 2 14.33 -27.49 31.01
N ASN A 3 15.41 -27.20 30.25
CA ASN A 3 16.79 -27.39 30.69
C ASN A 3 17.11 -26.52 31.91
N PHE A 4 16.69 -25.26 31.90
CA PHE A 4 16.86 -24.36 33.04
C PHE A 4 16.13 -24.83 34.31
N LEU A 5 14.94 -25.41 34.15
CA LEU A 5 14.19 -25.99 35.28
C LEU A 5 14.83 -27.28 35.79
N ARG A 6 15.37 -28.11 34.87
CA ARG A 6 16.12 -29.33 35.22
C ARG A 6 17.37 -29.02 36.02
N ASP A 7 18.15 -28.02 35.60
CA ASP A 7 19.38 -27.60 36.29
C ASP A 7 19.10 -27.07 37.71
N ARG A 8 17.86 -26.61 37.96
CA ARG A 8 17.41 -26.15 39.29
C ARG A 8 16.60 -27.18 40.06
N GLN A 9 16.51 -28.40 39.56
CA GLN A 9 15.72 -29.50 40.16
C GLN A 9 14.28 -29.10 40.44
N GLN A 10 13.70 -28.24 39.61
CA GLN A 10 12.35 -27.76 39.74
C GLN A 10 11.39 -28.65 38.93
N GLU A 11 10.39 -29.23 39.59
CA GLU A 11 9.33 -29.95 38.90
C GLU A 11 8.43 -29.01 38.12
N TRP A 12 7.98 -29.43 36.94
CA TRP A 12 6.99 -28.73 36.13
C TRP A 12 5.94 -29.68 35.61
N PHE A 13 4.76 -29.15 35.37
CA PHE A 13 3.67 -29.89 34.77
C PHE A 13 3.74 -29.78 33.23
N GLU A 14 3.74 -30.90 32.55
CA GLU A 14 3.61 -30.92 31.09
C GLU A 14 2.15 -30.96 30.69
N ASP A 15 1.69 -29.89 30.04
CA ASP A 15 0.35 -29.83 29.49
C ASP A 15 0.21 -30.86 28.35
N PRO A 16 -0.72 -31.82 28.42
CA PRO A 16 -0.95 -32.83 27.39
C PRO A 16 -1.18 -32.23 25.98
N SER A 17 -1.71 -31.00 25.91
CA SER A 17 -1.93 -30.29 24.65
C SER A 17 -0.62 -29.98 23.90
N ASN A 18 0.53 -29.98 24.58
CA ASN A 18 1.82 -29.77 23.95
C ASN A 18 2.21 -30.92 23.01
N ASN A 19 1.60 -32.08 23.16
CA ASN A 19 1.83 -33.26 22.33
C ASN A 19 0.66 -33.56 21.36
N ASP A 20 -0.40 -32.73 21.37
CA ASP A 20 -1.55 -32.95 20.48
C ASP A 20 -1.17 -32.61 19.01
N PRO A 21 -1.23 -33.58 18.07
CA PRO A 21 -0.88 -33.40 16.68
C PRO A 21 -1.83 -32.45 15.91
N LYS A 22 -2.97 -32.08 16.50
CA LYS A 22 -3.87 -31.07 15.94
C LYS A 22 -3.22 -29.69 15.88
N PHE A 23 -2.25 -29.41 16.74
CA PHE A 23 -1.55 -28.13 16.73
C PHE A 23 -0.38 -28.14 15.74
N ARG A 24 -0.36 -27.16 14.84
CA ARG A 24 0.68 -27.02 13.82
C ARG A 24 2.11 -27.02 14.40
N ARG A 25 2.31 -26.40 15.56
CA ARG A 25 3.62 -26.36 16.24
C ARG A 25 4.09 -27.76 16.68
N THR A 26 3.19 -28.63 17.16
CA THR A 26 3.50 -30.00 17.55
C THR A 26 3.88 -30.84 16.32
N HIS A 27 3.11 -30.69 15.24
CA HIS A 27 3.41 -31.34 13.97
C HIS A 27 4.78 -30.93 13.43
N VAL A 28 5.12 -29.63 13.44
CA VAL A 28 6.45 -29.13 13.02
C VAL A 28 7.57 -29.72 13.89
N ARG A 29 7.42 -29.76 15.22
CA ARG A 29 8.40 -30.38 16.12
C ARG A 29 8.63 -31.86 15.78
N HIS A 30 7.56 -32.57 15.50
CA HIS A 30 7.66 -33.98 15.12
C HIS A 30 8.46 -34.15 13.81
N ILE A 31 8.20 -33.34 12.78
CA ILE A 31 8.94 -33.34 11.52
C ILE A 31 10.43 -33.02 11.77
N VAL A 32 10.73 -31.98 12.56
CA VAL A 32 12.13 -31.62 12.88
C VAL A 32 12.84 -32.77 13.58
N ASN A 33 12.19 -33.41 14.56
CA ASN A 33 12.77 -34.58 15.25
C ASN A 33 13.03 -35.75 14.28
N GLN A 34 12.11 -36.01 13.34
CA GLN A 34 12.32 -37.03 12.31
C GLN A 34 13.50 -36.69 11.41
N LEU A 35 13.67 -35.41 11.01
CA LEU A 35 14.82 -35.00 10.20
C LEU A 35 16.14 -35.23 10.95
N VAL A 36 16.19 -34.86 12.25
CA VAL A 36 17.37 -35.08 13.09
C VAL A 36 17.67 -36.58 13.24
N GLN A 37 16.67 -37.44 13.47
CA GLN A 37 16.84 -38.88 13.54
C GLN A 37 17.31 -39.50 12.23
N ASN A 38 16.98 -38.90 11.10
CA ASN A 38 17.47 -39.33 9.77
C ASN A 38 18.81 -38.68 9.38
N GLY A 39 19.54 -38.11 10.33
CA GLY A 39 20.91 -37.66 10.12
C GLY A 39 21.08 -36.21 9.68
N LEU A 40 20.01 -35.40 9.74
CA LEU A 40 20.10 -33.96 9.49
C LEU A 40 20.25 -33.20 10.83
N PRO A 41 21.46 -32.73 11.20
CA PRO A 41 21.67 -32.04 12.47
C PRO A 41 20.82 -30.76 12.59
N LEU A 42 20.37 -30.46 13.80
CA LEU A 42 19.57 -29.26 14.08
C LEU A 42 20.32 -27.98 13.70
N GLU A 43 21.63 -27.96 13.89
CA GLU A 43 22.51 -26.83 13.52
C GLU A 43 22.46 -26.56 12.01
N VAL A 44 22.39 -27.59 11.17
CA VAL A 44 22.28 -27.42 9.71
C VAL A 44 20.94 -26.78 9.36
N ILE A 45 19.85 -27.23 10.00
CA ILE A 45 18.52 -26.62 9.81
C ILE A 45 18.54 -25.16 10.24
N SER A 46 19.10 -24.85 11.41
CA SER A 46 19.22 -23.49 11.93
C SER A 46 20.04 -22.61 10.99
N ASN A 47 21.22 -23.04 10.58
CA ASN A 47 22.08 -22.31 9.65
C ASN A 47 21.39 -21.97 8.34
N VAL A 48 20.61 -22.90 7.78
CA VAL A 48 19.84 -22.66 6.56
C VAL A 48 18.76 -21.59 6.78
N ILE A 49 18.05 -21.65 7.92
CA ILE A 49 17.05 -20.63 8.27
C ILE A 49 17.70 -19.25 8.40
N ASP A 50 18.85 -19.17 9.09
CA ASP A 50 19.58 -17.93 9.29
C ASP A 50 20.07 -17.35 7.95
N GLN A 51 20.63 -18.18 7.07
CA GLN A 51 21.03 -17.76 5.72
C GLN A 51 19.84 -17.22 4.90
N PHE A 52 18.67 -17.88 4.95
CA PHE A 52 17.47 -17.37 4.32
C PHE A 52 17.01 -16.05 4.95
N GLY A 53 17.20 -15.87 6.26
CA GLY A 53 16.95 -14.61 6.96
C GLY A 53 17.80 -13.48 6.40
N VAL A 54 19.11 -13.68 6.28
CA VAL A 54 20.06 -12.73 5.70
C VAL A 54 19.73 -12.41 4.23
N LEU A 55 19.45 -13.43 3.42
CA LEU A 55 19.06 -13.25 2.02
C LEU A 55 17.78 -12.41 1.91
N ARG A 56 16.79 -12.69 2.75
CA ARG A 56 15.55 -11.89 2.79
C ARG A 56 15.84 -10.43 3.09
N GLN A 57 16.68 -10.16 4.11
CA GLN A 57 17.04 -8.79 4.48
C GLN A 57 17.73 -8.06 3.31
N ASN A 58 18.71 -8.69 2.67
CA ASN A 58 19.39 -8.13 1.51
C ASN A 58 18.42 -7.79 0.37
N PHE A 59 17.44 -8.66 0.10
CA PHE A 59 16.40 -8.37 -0.89
C PHE A 59 15.49 -7.22 -0.48
N ASP A 60 15.16 -7.09 0.79
CA ASP A 60 14.35 -5.99 1.30
C ASP A 60 15.13 -4.67 1.19
N ASP A 61 16.42 -4.64 1.52
CA ASP A 61 17.28 -3.46 1.40
C ASP A 61 17.42 -3.00 -0.06
N ILE A 62 17.68 -3.94 -0.98
CA ILE A 62 17.72 -3.66 -2.42
C ILE A 62 16.37 -3.11 -2.91
N THR A 63 15.29 -3.74 -2.50
CA THR A 63 13.93 -3.30 -2.88
C THR A 63 13.66 -1.88 -2.42
N ASN A 64 13.99 -1.55 -1.16
CA ASN A 64 13.83 -0.23 -0.59
C ASN A 64 14.69 0.82 -1.31
N LEU A 65 15.93 0.48 -1.67
CA LEU A 65 16.80 1.37 -2.45
C LEU A 65 16.16 1.71 -3.81
N PHE A 66 15.62 0.72 -4.50
CA PHE A 66 14.97 0.94 -5.79
C PHE A 66 13.63 1.66 -5.67
N LEU A 67 12.83 1.39 -4.66
CA LEU A 67 11.60 2.13 -4.39
C LEU A 67 11.87 3.63 -4.25
N ARG A 68 12.85 4.02 -3.44
CA ARG A 68 13.22 5.42 -3.24
C ARG A 68 13.72 6.12 -4.52
N LYS A 69 14.45 5.41 -5.37
CA LYS A 69 15.04 5.98 -6.61
C LYS A 69 14.08 5.96 -7.79
N ALA A 70 13.21 4.99 -7.87
CA ALA A 70 12.45 4.64 -9.05
C ALA A 70 11.00 5.07 -9.02
N VAL A 71 10.44 5.16 -7.83
CA VAL A 71 9.05 5.56 -7.64
C VAL A 71 9.00 7.06 -7.40
N LYS A 72 8.28 7.76 -8.27
CA LYS A 72 7.99 9.18 -8.08
C LYS A 72 6.54 9.33 -7.64
N PHE A 73 6.33 10.04 -6.54
CA PHE A 73 4.99 10.33 -6.03
C PHE A 73 4.56 11.73 -6.44
N SER A 74 3.30 11.82 -6.86
CA SER A 74 2.65 13.08 -7.15
C SER A 74 1.72 13.46 -6.00
N THR A 75 1.69 14.75 -5.65
CA THR A 75 0.71 15.31 -4.71
C THR A 75 -0.75 15.07 -5.14
N LEU A 76 -0.95 14.66 -6.38
CA LEU A 76 -2.24 14.29 -6.95
C LEU A 76 -2.77 12.91 -6.51
N GLY A 77 -2.03 12.16 -5.69
CA GLY A 77 -2.49 10.87 -5.16
C GLY A 77 -2.14 9.66 -6.03
N TYR A 78 -1.12 9.75 -6.88
CA TYR A 78 -0.62 8.63 -7.67
C TYR A 78 0.91 8.54 -7.64
N GLY A 79 1.44 7.38 -7.97
CA GLY A 79 2.86 7.19 -8.20
C GLY A 79 3.15 6.77 -9.64
N THR A 80 4.40 6.97 -10.05
CA THR A 80 4.88 6.56 -11.37
C THR A 80 6.17 5.76 -11.25
N ILE A 81 6.35 4.78 -12.15
CA ILE A 81 7.57 3.99 -12.27
C ILE A 81 7.96 3.95 -13.73
N SER A 82 9.24 4.24 -14.03
CA SER A 82 9.76 4.16 -15.41
C SER A 82 9.88 2.70 -15.86
N TYR A 83 9.51 2.39 -17.10
CA TYR A 83 9.74 1.07 -17.72
C TYR A 83 11.21 0.69 -17.75
N LYS A 84 12.14 1.66 -17.92
CA LYS A 84 13.58 1.40 -17.91
C LYS A 84 14.05 0.63 -16.69
N LEU A 85 13.39 0.84 -15.54
CA LEU A 85 13.71 0.12 -14.32
C LEU A 85 13.39 -1.36 -14.44
N PHE A 86 12.24 -1.69 -15.01
CA PHE A 86 11.80 -3.08 -15.16
C PHE A 86 12.60 -3.88 -16.18
N THR A 87 13.35 -3.22 -17.05
CA THR A 87 14.23 -3.91 -18.02
C THR A 87 15.56 -4.33 -17.43
N VAL A 88 16.03 -3.66 -16.37
CA VAL A 88 17.33 -3.91 -15.74
C VAL A 88 17.25 -4.73 -14.46
N LEU A 89 16.08 -4.79 -13.82
CA LEU A 89 15.93 -5.46 -12.53
C LEU A 89 15.60 -6.96 -12.67
N PRO A 90 16.18 -7.80 -11.80
CA PRO A 90 15.73 -9.17 -11.65
C PRO A 90 14.24 -9.27 -11.32
N GLU A 91 13.56 -10.28 -11.84
CA GLU A 91 12.11 -10.44 -11.66
C GLU A 91 11.70 -10.51 -10.18
N VAL A 92 12.54 -11.10 -9.32
CA VAL A 92 12.30 -11.17 -7.88
C VAL A 92 12.21 -9.78 -7.23
N ILE A 93 13.05 -8.84 -7.67
CA ILE A 93 13.02 -7.46 -7.18
C ILE A 93 11.78 -6.73 -7.72
N ILE A 94 11.44 -6.92 -8.98
CA ILE A 94 10.20 -6.39 -9.58
C ILE A 94 8.98 -6.87 -8.79
N GLN A 95 8.91 -8.16 -8.47
CA GLN A 95 7.82 -8.72 -7.68
C GLN A 95 7.72 -8.05 -6.31
N ARG A 96 8.85 -7.87 -5.60
CA ARG A 96 8.89 -7.22 -4.29
C ARG A 96 8.46 -5.76 -4.35
N ILE A 97 8.93 -5.00 -5.33
CA ILE A 97 8.51 -3.61 -5.57
C ILE A 97 6.99 -3.52 -5.75
N LEU A 98 6.42 -4.36 -6.62
CA LEU A 98 4.98 -4.37 -6.87
C LEU A 98 4.16 -4.81 -5.65
N VAL A 99 4.66 -5.79 -4.89
CA VAL A 99 4.04 -6.21 -3.63
C VAL A 99 4.05 -5.06 -2.63
N HIS A 100 5.17 -4.39 -2.47
CA HIS A 100 5.29 -3.23 -1.55
C HIS A 100 4.31 -2.12 -1.93
N ILE A 101 4.24 -1.74 -3.21
CA ILE A 101 3.26 -0.76 -3.70
C ILE A 101 1.83 -1.19 -3.39
N VAL A 102 1.49 -2.46 -3.60
CA VAL A 102 0.13 -2.97 -3.34
C VAL A 102 -0.19 -2.96 -1.85
N LEU A 103 0.75 -3.30 -0.99
CA LEU A 103 0.53 -3.28 0.46
C LEU A 103 0.36 -1.84 0.97
N GLU A 104 1.26 -0.94 0.60
CA GLU A 104 1.25 0.46 1.05
C GLU A 104 0.05 1.25 0.46
N PHE A 105 -0.10 1.23 -0.87
CA PHE A 105 -1.17 1.96 -1.54
C PHE A 105 -2.52 1.25 -1.54
N GLY A 106 -2.52 -0.07 -1.65
CA GLY A 106 -3.74 -0.87 -1.66
C GLY A 106 -4.39 -1.02 -0.30
N GLY A 107 -3.66 -0.73 0.78
CA GLY A 107 -4.13 -0.89 2.16
C GLY A 107 -4.47 -2.33 2.51
N LYS A 108 -3.72 -3.29 1.95
CA LYS A 108 -3.89 -4.71 2.25
C LYS A 108 -2.83 -5.16 3.24
N ILE A 109 -3.24 -6.00 4.19
CA ILE A 109 -2.33 -6.59 5.19
C ILE A 109 -1.49 -7.73 4.57
N TYR A 110 -2.06 -8.41 3.58
CA TYR A 110 -1.42 -9.56 2.94
C TYR A 110 -1.05 -9.28 1.48
N PRO A 111 0.08 -9.84 1.00
CA PRO A 111 0.49 -9.70 -0.39
C PRO A 111 -0.55 -10.27 -1.37
N PRO A 112 -0.59 -9.77 -2.60
CA PRO A 112 -1.50 -10.28 -3.61
C PRO A 112 -1.14 -11.70 -4.02
N ARG A 113 -2.13 -12.45 -4.53
CA ARG A 113 -1.91 -13.83 -5.03
C ARG A 113 -0.87 -13.85 -6.14
N GLY A 114 0.09 -14.76 -6.07
CA GLY A 114 1.20 -14.85 -7.02
C GLY A 114 0.78 -14.96 -8.50
N LYS A 115 -0.35 -15.61 -8.80
CA LYS A 115 -0.89 -15.70 -10.19
C LYS A 115 -1.24 -14.32 -10.75
N SER A 116 -1.90 -13.47 -9.95
CA SER A 116 -2.29 -12.10 -10.37
C SER A 116 -1.07 -11.20 -10.50
N LEU A 117 -0.11 -11.32 -9.58
CA LEU A 117 1.15 -10.58 -9.63
C LEU A 117 1.96 -10.92 -10.90
N ARG A 118 2.12 -12.21 -11.21
CA ARG A 118 2.79 -12.65 -12.45
C ARG A 118 2.09 -12.14 -13.72
N ARG A 119 0.75 -12.06 -13.71
CA ARG A 119 -0.01 -11.49 -14.83
C ARG A 119 0.30 -10.00 -15.02
N LEU A 120 0.37 -9.22 -13.94
CA LEU A 120 0.76 -7.81 -13.99
C LEU A 120 2.18 -7.65 -14.56
N ILE A 121 3.16 -8.45 -14.07
CA ILE A 121 4.53 -8.43 -14.56
C ILE A 121 4.61 -8.72 -16.06
N LYS A 122 3.85 -9.69 -16.55
CA LYS A 122 3.79 -9.99 -17.99
C LYS A 122 3.27 -8.80 -18.80
N LEU A 123 2.26 -8.08 -18.31
CA LEU A 123 1.75 -6.87 -18.97
C LEU A 123 2.81 -5.76 -18.98
N ILE A 124 3.50 -5.56 -17.86
CA ILE A 124 4.57 -4.57 -17.73
C ILE A 124 5.72 -4.87 -18.71
N LYS A 125 6.14 -6.14 -18.82
CA LYS A 125 7.23 -6.55 -19.71
C LYS A 125 6.91 -6.33 -21.20
N LYS A 126 5.63 -6.32 -21.58
CA LYS A 126 5.22 -6.02 -22.96
C LYS A 126 5.36 -4.54 -23.32
N GLN A 127 5.44 -3.66 -22.35
CA GLN A 127 5.53 -2.19 -22.52
C GLN A 127 4.40 -1.58 -23.37
N GLU A 128 3.28 -2.27 -23.44
CA GLU A 128 2.06 -1.82 -24.12
C GLU A 128 1.16 -1.03 -23.16
N LYS A 129 0.15 -0.37 -23.71
CA LYS A 129 -0.90 0.23 -22.88
C LYS A 129 -1.74 -0.86 -22.22
N PHE A 130 -1.86 -0.80 -20.91
CA PHE A 130 -2.70 -1.72 -20.15
C PHE A 130 -3.41 -1.01 -19.00
N PHE A 131 -4.48 -1.64 -18.52
CA PHE A 131 -5.17 -1.29 -17.29
C PHE A 131 -5.31 -2.57 -16.45
N PHE A 132 -4.86 -2.53 -15.19
CA PHE A 132 -4.88 -3.69 -14.32
C PHE A 132 -5.15 -3.30 -12.87
N SER A 133 -6.07 -4.03 -12.21
CA SER A 133 -6.36 -3.83 -10.78
C SER A 133 -5.76 -4.96 -9.96
N LEU A 134 -5.03 -4.62 -8.90
CA LEU A 134 -4.40 -5.58 -8.01
C LEU A 134 -4.38 -5.06 -6.56
N GLY A 135 -4.98 -5.80 -5.64
CA GLY A 135 -4.86 -5.55 -4.21
C GLY A 135 -5.32 -4.16 -3.74
N GLY A 136 -6.32 -3.56 -4.37
CA GLY A 136 -6.79 -2.20 -4.04
C GLY A 136 -6.05 -1.09 -4.76
N CYS A 137 -5.05 -1.42 -5.58
CA CYS A 137 -4.38 -0.50 -6.50
C CYS A 137 -4.86 -0.69 -7.93
N GLN A 138 -4.79 0.38 -8.71
CA GLN A 138 -4.90 0.36 -10.16
C GLN A 138 -3.57 0.70 -10.78
N PHE A 139 -3.20 -0.02 -11.84
CA PHE A 139 -1.99 0.15 -12.61
C PHE A 139 -2.35 0.47 -14.05
N ILE A 140 -1.79 1.54 -14.59
CA ILE A 140 -1.99 1.96 -15.98
C ILE A 140 -0.63 2.00 -16.66
N GLY A 141 -0.44 1.17 -17.68
CA GLY A 141 0.69 1.27 -18.57
C GLY A 141 0.48 2.39 -19.58
N THR A 142 1.42 3.31 -19.66
CA THR A 142 1.50 4.35 -20.70
C THR A 142 2.69 4.05 -21.62
N ASN A 143 2.97 4.90 -22.60
CA ASN A 143 4.14 4.70 -23.47
C ASN A 143 5.48 4.87 -22.72
N ASN A 144 5.51 5.65 -21.64
CA ASN A 144 6.76 6.06 -20.96
C ASN A 144 6.94 5.46 -19.57
N CYS A 145 5.83 5.20 -18.88
CA CYS A 145 5.87 4.77 -17.48
C CYS A 145 4.61 3.98 -17.09
N ILE A 146 4.67 3.37 -15.93
CA ILE A 146 3.54 2.78 -15.26
C ILE A 146 3.05 3.78 -14.22
N ILE A 147 1.79 4.14 -14.28
CA ILE A 147 1.10 4.95 -13.28
C ILE A 147 0.35 4.00 -12.35
N PHE A 148 0.47 4.19 -11.05
CA PHE A 148 -0.29 3.44 -10.07
C PHE A 148 -0.95 4.38 -9.05
N PHE A 149 -2.13 4.03 -8.62
CA PHE A 149 -2.93 4.80 -7.66
C PHE A 149 -3.91 3.88 -6.94
N ARG A 150 -4.48 4.38 -5.86
CA ARG A 150 -5.46 3.61 -5.11
C ARG A 150 -6.78 3.49 -5.88
N ASP A 151 -7.35 2.29 -5.88
CA ASP A 151 -8.68 2.10 -6.47
C ASP A 151 -9.72 2.87 -5.64
N ARG A 152 -10.49 3.72 -6.31
CA ARG A 152 -11.57 4.51 -5.69
C ARG A 152 -12.52 3.66 -4.85
N ARG A 153 -12.79 2.42 -5.28
CA ARG A 153 -13.69 1.50 -4.58
C ARG A 153 -13.15 1.00 -3.24
N SER A 154 -11.85 1.12 -3.04
CA SER A 154 -11.19 0.77 -1.77
C SER A 154 -11.00 1.97 -0.83
N LEU A 155 -11.41 3.17 -1.25
CA LEU A 155 -11.37 4.38 -0.45
C LEU A 155 -12.72 4.59 0.25
N GLN A 156 -12.67 4.71 1.56
CA GLN A 156 -13.86 5.01 2.36
C GLN A 156 -14.00 6.53 2.53
N SER A 157 -15.23 6.99 2.52
CA SER A 157 -15.53 8.37 2.92
C SER A 157 -15.61 8.46 4.43
N GLN A 158 -15.18 9.60 4.99
CA GLN A 158 -15.21 9.88 6.41
C GLN A 158 -15.53 11.35 6.66
N ASP A 159 -16.18 11.63 7.77
CA ASP A 159 -16.46 13.00 8.19
C ASP A 159 -15.20 13.57 8.85
N VAL A 160 -14.91 14.83 8.55
CA VAL A 160 -13.73 15.55 9.02
C VAL A 160 -14.10 16.95 9.49
N ALA A 161 -13.36 17.47 10.46
CA ALA A 161 -13.51 18.80 11.01
C ALA A 161 -12.23 19.64 10.86
N SER A 162 -12.32 20.91 11.17
CA SER A 162 -11.14 21.79 11.22
C SER A 162 -10.15 21.31 12.28
N GLY A 163 -8.87 21.22 11.91
CA GLY A 163 -7.78 20.73 12.76
C GLY A 163 -7.51 19.23 12.65
N ASP A 164 -8.35 18.47 11.96
CA ASP A 164 -8.15 17.03 11.80
C ASP A 164 -6.92 16.72 10.95
N GLU A 165 -6.19 15.69 11.38
CA GLU A 165 -5.18 14.99 10.61
C GLU A 165 -5.60 13.56 10.35
N VAL A 166 -5.79 13.23 9.09
CA VAL A 166 -6.38 11.95 8.66
C VAL A 166 -5.39 11.17 7.82
N LEU A 167 -5.23 9.88 8.10
CA LEU A 167 -4.50 8.96 7.23
C LEU A 167 -5.49 8.37 6.20
N TRP A 168 -5.57 8.98 5.03
CA TRP A 168 -6.50 8.58 3.99
C TRP A 168 -5.91 7.49 3.11
N GLY A 169 -6.63 6.40 3.03
CA GLY A 169 -6.21 5.26 2.22
C GLY A 169 -4.91 4.60 2.67
N ASN A 170 -4.53 4.70 3.96
CA ASN A 170 -3.34 4.13 4.60
C ASN A 170 -1.98 4.71 4.13
N SER A 171 -1.96 5.59 3.15
CA SER A 171 -0.71 6.10 2.57
C SER A 171 -0.67 7.61 2.35
N ILE A 172 -1.77 8.31 2.65
CA ILE A 172 -1.84 9.75 2.41
C ILE A 172 -2.29 10.45 3.69
N LYS A 173 -1.38 11.21 4.31
CA LYS A 173 -1.70 12.09 5.42
C LYS A 173 -2.32 13.37 4.89
N ILE A 174 -3.53 13.68 5.34
CA ILE A 174 -4.32 14.85 4.95
C ILE A 174 -4.57 15.68 6.19
N SER A 175 -4.24 16.97 6.14
CA SER A 175 -4.55 17.94 7.19
C SER A 175 -5.68 18.84 6.73
N ILE A 176 -6.66 19.05 7.59
CA ILE A 176 -7.84 19.87 7.34
C ILE A 176 -7.73 21.19 8.10
N CYS A 177 -8.06 22.29 7.47
CA CYS A 177 -8.15 23.59 8.15
C CYS A 177 -9.38 24.37 7.71
N GLY A 178 -9.81 25.30 8.54
CA GLY A 178 -10.96 26.16 8.32
C GLY A 178 -11.59 26.63 9.63
N PRO A 179 -12.81 27.17 9.61
CA PRO A 179 -13.52 27.61 10.79
C PRO A 179 -13.83 26.47 11.76
N VAL A 180 -13.73 26.75 13.06
CA VAL A 180 -14.03 25.77 14.12
C VAL A 180 -15.54 25.45 14.10
N GLY A 181 -15.88 24.20 14.33
CA GLY A 181 -17.27 23.71 14.35
C GLY A 181 -17.84 23.32 12.98
N GLN A 182 -17.15 23.61 11.90
CA GLN A 182 -17.56 23.11 10.58
C GLN A 182 -17.10 21.67 10.35
N THR A 183 -17.95 20.91 9.69
CA THR A 183 -17.67 19.54 9.26
C THR A 183 -17.86 19.40 7.75
N ALA A 184 -17.09 18.50 7.14
CA ALA A 184 -17.22 18.15 5.74
C ALA A 184 -16.94 16.65 5.56
N LYS A 185 -17.31 16.11 4.42
CA LYS A 185 -17.02 14.73 4.08
C LYS A 185 -15.76 14.64 3.22
N LEU A 186 -14.71 13.99 3.71
CA LEU A 186 -13.55 13.61 2.91
C LEU A 186 -13.89 12.33 2.14
N ALA A 187 -13.83 12.42 0.81
CA ALA A 187 -14.17 11.29 -0.07
C ALA A 187 -13.38 11.37 -1.39
N PRO A 188 -13.26 10.26 -2.14
CA PRO A 188 -12.71 10.33 -3.50
C PRO A 188 -13.63 11.16 -4.41
N LEU A 189 -13.05 12.00 -5.27
CA LEU A 189 -13.79 12.93 -6.15
C LEU A 189 -14.87 12.22 -6.98
N GLY A 190 -14.57 11.04 -7.50
CA GLY A 190 -15.51 10.27 -8.28
C GLY A 190 -15.86 10.90 -9.64
N LYS A 191 -16.55 10.12 -10.47
CA LYS A 191 -16.98 10.58 -11.79
C LYS A 191 -17.96 11.76 -11.71
N ARG A 192 -18.91 11.71 -10.76
CA ARG A 192 -19.90 12.77 -10.58
C ARG A 192 -19.27 14.09 -10.13
N GLY A 193 -18.33 14.05 -9.17
CA GLY A 193 -17.58 15.22 -8.73
C GLY A 193 -16.76 15.82 -9.86
N TRP A 194 -16.03 15.00 -10.61
CA TRP A 194 -15.26 15.44 -11.76
C TRP A 194 -16.11 16.15 -12.82
N LEU A 195 -17.29 15.61 -13.16
CA LEU A 195 -18.20 16.21 -14.13
C LEU A 195 -18.78 17.57 -13.63
N LYS A 196 -19.01 17.71 -12.33
CA LYS A 196 -19.45 18.99 -11.75
C LYS A 196 -18.36 20.05 -11.86
N ILE A 197 -17.12 19.72 -11.52
CA ILE A 197 -15.97 20.64 -11.63
C ILE A 197 -15.69 20.99 -13.09
N GLY A 198 -15.78 20.04 -14.01
CA GLY A 198 -15.48 20.24 -15.42
C GLY A 198 -16.39 21.25 -16.15
N ARG A 199 -17.47 21.68 -15.51
CA ARG A 199 -18.35 22.77 -15.97
C ARG A 199 -17.94 24.15 -15.42
N SER A 200 -16.99 24.19 -14.49
CA SER A 200 -16.42 25.42 -13.93
C SER A 200 -15.14 25.77 -14.69
N SER A 201 -14.88 27.06 -14.92
CA SER A 201 -13.64 27.54 -15.53
C SER A 201 -12.49 27.70 -14.52
N ASP A 202 -12.74 27.50 -13.23
CA ASP A 202 -11.88 27.95 -12.14
C ASP A 202 -10.98 26.84 -11.57
N TYR A 203 -10.47 25.94 -12.40
CA TYR A 203 -9.54 24.91 -11.96
C TYR A 203 -8.42 24.65 -12.98
N GLU A 204 -7.26 24.29 -12.48
CA GLU A 204 -6.15 23.86 -13.31
C GLU A 204 -6.39 22.46 -13.87
N LYS A 205 -6.67 22.37 -15.16
CA LYS A 205 -6.90 21.09 -15.82
C LYS A 205 -5.58 20.31 -15.92
N PRO A 206 -5.43 19.17 -15.20
CA PRO A 206 -4.19 18.40 -15.27
C PRO A 206 -4.02 17.86 -16.69
N THR A 207 -2.96 18.34 -17.36
CA THR A 207 -2.54 17.81 -18.65
C THR A 207 -1.77 16.51 -18.46
N ASN A 208 -2.01 15.51 -19.28
CA ASN A 208 -1.28 14.23 -19.32
C ASN A 208 -1.56 13.22 -18.19
N MET A 209 -2.67 13.34 -17.47
CA MET A 209 -3.07 12.37 -16.43
C MET A 209 -4.27 11.52 -16.89
N PRO A 210 -4.24 10.20 -16.68
CA PRO A 210 -5.40 9.36 -16.97
C PRO A 210 -6.64 9.76 -16.16
N HIS A 211 -7.81 9.81 -16.79
CA HIS A 211 -9.07 10.17 -16.12
C HIS A 211 -9.38 9.32 -14.87
N ALA A 212 -8.92 8.07 -14.83
CA ALA A 212 -9.14 7.21 -13.69
C ALA A 212 -8.46 7.72 -12.41
N VAL A 213 -7.32 8.42 -12.53
CA VAL A 213 -6.61 9.04 -11.39
C VAL A 213 -7.44 10.19 -10.81
N HIS A 214 -8.08 11.00 -11.68
CA HIS A 214 -8.93 12.10 -11.22
C HIS A 214 -10.03 11.63 -10.28
N TYR A 215 -10.60 10.46 -10.53
CA TYR A 215 -11.70 9.92 -9.73
C TYR A 215 -11.30 9.46 -8.34
N SER A 216 -10.02 9.22 -8.09
CA SER A 216 -9.50 8.81 -6.78
C SER A 216 -8.87 9.94 -5.97
N MET A 217 -8.87 11.18 -6.48
CA MET A 217 -8.34 12.35 -5.76
C MET A 217 -9.09 12.58 -4.45
N PRO A 218 -8.36 12.91 -3.35
CA PRO A 218 -8.98 13.32 -2.11
C PRO A 218 -9.71 14.66 -2.30
N SER A 219 -10.97 14.71 -1.87
CA SER A 219 -11.83 15.86 -2.06
C SER A 219 -12.74 16.06 -0.87
N LEU A 220 -13.01 17.30 -0.51
CA LEU A 220 -14.02 17.66 0.49
C LEU A 220 -15.36 17.89 -0.18
N PHE A 221 -16.40 17.42 0.50
CA PHE A 221 -17.79 17.55 0.09
C PHE A 221 -18.60 18.12 1.26
N ASP A 222 -19.58 18.94 0.91
CA ASP A 222 -20.66 19.35 1.79
C ASP A 222 -22.04 19.03 1.17
N GLU A 223 -23.11 19.57 1.71
CA GLU A 223 -24.48 19.38 1.22
C GLU A 223 -24.66 19.84 -0.23
N ASN A 224 -23.90 20.86 -0.67
CA ASN A 224 -23.96 21.42 -2.02
C ASN A 224 -23.06 20.68 -3.02
N GLY A 225 -22.27 19.72 -2.57
CA GLY A 225 -21.43 18.85 -3.40
C GLY A 225 -19.93 19.07 -3.19
N VAL A 226 -19.13 19.12 -4.28
CA VAL A 226 -17.68 19.27 -4.17
C VAL A 226 -17.35 20.67 -3.63
N LEU A 227 -16.65 20.71 -2.50
CA LEU A 227 -16.20 21.92 -1.85
C LEU A 227 -14.77 22.28 -2.26
N HIS A 228 -13.84 21.34 -2.08
CA HIS A 228 -12.41 21.57 -2.32
C HIS A 228 -11.72 20.33 -2.88
N VAL A 229 -10.85 20.54 -3.88
CA VAL A 229 -9.96 19.49 -4.45
C VAL A 229 -8.56 20.11 -4.60
N PRO A 230 -7.66 19.89 -3.63
CA PRO A 230 -6.35 20.57 -3.59
C PRO A 230 -5.48 20.21 -4.80
N SER A 231 -5.59 18.99 -5.28
CA SER A 231 -4.77 18.45 -6.36
C SER A 231 -4.93 19.17 -7.71
N ILE A 232 -6.02 19.89 -7.90
CA ILE A 232 -6.31 20.65 -9.12
C ILE A 232 -6.62 22.12 -8.79
N ASN A 233 -6.23 22.56 -7.60
CA ASN A 233 -6.45 23.91 -7.10
C ASN A 233 -7.93 24.38 -7.19
N TYR A 234 -8.86 23.39 -7.14
CA TYR A 234 -10.28 23.70 -7.18
C TYR A 234 -10.81 24.05 -5.79
N TYR A 235 -11.47 25.19 -5.71
CA TYR A 235 -12.28 25.59 -4.56
C TYR A 235 -13.58 26.18 -5.06
N ARG A 236 -14.72 25.79 -4.49
CA ARG A 236 -16.02 26.33 -4.94
C ARG A 236 -16.05 27.87 -4.75
N PRO A 237 -16.35 28.67 -5.80
CA PRO A 237 -16.11 30.12 -5.79
C PRO A 237 -16.83 30.90 -4.68
N VAL A 238 -18.02 30.44 -4.31
CA VAL A 238 -18.88 31.13 -3.33
C VAL A 238 -18.34 31.02 -1.89
N ASP A 239 -17.46 30.07 -1.63
CA ASP A 239 -17.10 29.62 -0.27
C ASP A 239 -15.63 29.84 0.11
N LYS A 240 -14.86 30.57 -0.71
CA LYS A 240 -13.39 30.66 -0.57
C LYS A 240 -12.87 31.13 0.80
N ILE A 241 -13.62 31.89 1.55
CA ILE A 241 -13.10 32.60 2.73
C ILE A 241 -13.51 31.93 4.05
N ASN A 242 -14.67 31.27 4.11
CA ASN A 242 -15.28 30.81 5.38
C ASN A 242 -15.58 29.29 5.43
N ASN A 243 -14.86 28.46 4.70
CA ASN A 243 -15.15 27.03 4.67
C ASN A 243 -13.91 26.15 4.89
N LEU A 244 -14.15 24.86 5.18
CA LEU A 244 -13.11 23.86 5.34
C LEU A 244 -12.32 23.66 4.04
N ARG A 245 -11.02 23.49 4.19
CA ARG A 245 -10.11 23.13 3.08
C ARG A 245 -9.09 22.09 3.50
N ILE A 246 -8.58 21.34 2.55
CA ILE A 246 -7.41 20.50 2.74
C ILE A 246 -6.17 21.40 2.73
N ALA A 247 -5.49 21.49 3.86
CA ALA A 247 -4.29 22.32 4.01
C ALA A 247 -3.05 21.66 3.42
N SER A 248 -2.93 20.35 3.59
CA SER A 248 -1.80 19.58 3.05
C SER A 248 -2.17 18.16 2.68
N VAL A 249 -1.48 17.63 1.66
CA VAL A 249 -1.55 16.23 1.23
C VAL A 249 -0.13 15.72 1.18
N LYS A 250 0.22 14.78 2.04
CA LYS A 250 1.57 14.20 2.10
C LYS A 250 1.49 12.69 1.99
N PHE A 251 2.35 12.09 1.14
CA PHE A 251 2.53 10.65 1.15
C PHE A 251 3.34 10.22 2.35
N VAL A 252 2.86 9.19 3.04
CA VAL A 252 3.56 8.53 4.13
C VAL A 252 3.95 7.14 3.62
N PHE A 253 5.25 6.90 3.46
CA PHE A 253 5.83 5.59 3.20
C PHE A 253 6.47 5.10 4.48
N ASN A 254 6.09 3.92 4.91
CA ASN A 254 6.75 3.20 6.00
C ASN A 254 7.89 2.35 5.48
#